data_b377477fa5013cbbbdcc55374000b2b8
#
_entry.id   b377477fa5013cbbbdcc55374000b2b8
#
_cell.length_a   1.000
_cell.length_b   1.000
_cell.length_c   1.000
_cell.angle_alpha   90.00
_cell.angle_beta   90.00
_cell.angle_gamma   90.00
#
_symmetry.space_group_name_H-M   'P 1'
#
loop_
_entity.id
_entity.type
_entity.pdbx_description
1 polymer ?
#
loop_
_entity_poly.entity_id
_entity_poly.type
_entity_poly.pdbx_seq_one_letter_code
_entity_poly.pdbx_strand_id
1 'polypeptide(L)'
;MLFLTLAGIGALLDLWTKAWAFGWLPPQTPTNLVDNTYWIWQDFFAIQTTVNQGALFGMGQGQSFWFAILSLVAAIGILCWLFIAGAAEDLLLTISLGSVMGGIIGNLYDRLGWWHTADVFAGHQYGVRDWILLTYQNRYHWPNFNIADSLLMLGAGLLIWHAYTQAEPSGQPESSESNTK
;
A
#
# COMPACT_ATOMS: atom_id res chain seq x y z
N MET A 1 -7.77 -17.33 -9.91
CA MET A 1 -6.30 -17.40 -10.11
C MET A 1 -5.65 -16.01 -10.19
N LEU A 2 -6.11 -15.09 -11.05
CA LEU A 2 -5.49 -13.76 -11.24
C LEU A 2 -5.33 -12.98 -9.93
N PHE A 3 -6.35 -12.90 -9.08
CA PHE A 3 -6.29 -12.24 -7.77
C PHE A 3 -5.11 -12.73 -6.92
N LEU A 4 -5.00 -14.05 -6.73
CA LEU A 4 -3.93 -14.65 -5.91
C LEU A 4 -2.54 -14.42 -6.52
N THR A 5 -2.44 -14.44 -7.85
CA THR A 5 -1.20 -14.13 -8.56
C THR A 5 -0.76 -12.69 -8.31
N LEU A 6 -1.67 -11.72 -8.47
CA LEU A 6 -1.37 -10.31 -8.25
C LEU A 6 -1.02 -10.02 -6.78
N ALA A 7 -1.82 -10.54 -5.84
CA ALA A 7 -1.56 -10.39 -4.43
C ALA A 7 -0.21 -11.03 -4.02
N GLY A 8 0.07 -12.24 -4.50
CA GLY A 8 1.32 -12.93 -4.22
C GLY A 8 2.55 -12.26 -4.81
N ILE A 9 2.50 -11.89 -6.09
CA ILE A 9 3.61 -11.18 -6.75
C ILE A 9 3.83 -9.81 -6.09
N GLY A 10 2.76 -9.07 -5.82
CA GLY A 10 2.85 -7.75 -5.18
C GLY A 10 3.49 -7.83 -3.79
N ALA A 11 3.04 -8.76 -2.95
CA ALA A 11 3.61 -8.97 -1.62
C ALA A 11 5.09 -9.42 -1.70
N LEU A 12 5.43 -10.35 -2.60
CA LEU A 12 6.81 -10.82 -2.78
C LEU A 12 7.74 -9.70 -3.24
N LEU A 13 7.30 -8.86 -4.20
CA LEU A 13 8.10 -7.72 -4.67
C LEU A 13 8.32 -6.71 -3.55
N ASP A 14 7.30 -6.40 -2.76
CA ASP A 14 7.43 -5.50 -1.62
C ASP A 14 8.43 -6.04 -0.59
N LEU A 15 8.24 -7.27 -0.15
CA LEU A 15 9.11 -7.90 0.86
C LEU A 15 10.55 -8.05 0.36
N TRP A 16 10.74 -8.42 -0.90
CA TRP A 16 12.06 -8.56 -1.50
C TRP A 16 12.78 -7.21 -1.59
N THR A 17 12.11 -6.16 -2.08
CA THR A 17 12.71 -4.83 -2.21
C THR A 17 13.02 -4.20 -0.84
N LYS A 18 12.17 -4.40 0.15
CA LYS A 18 12.43 -4.01 1.53
C LYS A 18 13.66 -4.74 2.11
N ALA A 19 13.73 -6.06 1.94
CA ALA A 19 14.88 -6.84 2.41
C ALA A 19 16.16 -6.41 1.71
N TRP A 20 16.11 -6.16 0.41
CA TRP A 20 17.23 -5.67 -0.37
C TRP A 20 17.70 -4.28 0.12
N ALA A 21 16.81 -3.30 0.22
CA ALA A 21 17.17 -1.94 0.62
C ALA A 21 17.74 -1.90 2.04
N PHE A 22 17.09 -2.55 3.00
CA PHE A 22 17.51 -2.60 4.40
C PHE A 22 18.74 -3.48 4.65
N GLY A 23 19.05 -4.39 3.71
CA GLY A 23 20.22 -5.27 3.80
C GLY A 23 21.55 -4.55 3.59
N TRP A 24 21.59 -3.49 2.80
CA TRP A 24 22.83 -2.74 2.52
C TRP A 24 22.81 -1.28 3.01
N LEU A 25 21.62 -0.72 3.26
CA LEU A 25 21.45 0.63 3.75
C LEU A 25 20.64 0.58 5.07
N PRO A 26 21.27 0.40 6.23
CA PRO A 26 20.56 0.31 7.50
C PRO A 26 19.91 1.65 7.84
N PRO A 27 18.71 1.65 8.43
CA PRO A 27 18.01 2.87 8.80
C PRO A 27 18.76 3.64 9.89
N GLN A 28 18.56 4.95 9.91
CA GLN A 28 19.05 5.78 10.99
C GLN A 28 18.36 5.39 12.31
N THR A 29 19.16 5.35 13.35
CA THR A 29 18.69 5.19 14.74
C THR A 29 19.20 6.34 15.58
N PRO A 30 18.65 6.58 16.78
CA PRO A 30 19.17 7.61 17.67
C PRO A 30 20.67 7.46 18.02
N THR A 31 21.21 6.25 17.91
CA THR A 31 22.62 5.93 18.17
C THR A 31 23.47 5.79 16.91
N ASN A 32 22.84 5.74 15.73
CA ASN A 32 23.52 5.63 14.45
C ASN A 32 22.96 6.71 13.49
N LEU A 33 23.65 7.86 13.43
CA LEU A 33 23.29 9.00 12.59
C LEU A 33 24.01 8.98 11.22
N VAL A 34 24.45 7.80 10.76
CA VAL A 34 25.05 7.66 9.44
C VAL A 34 24.02 8.06 8.40
N ASP A 35 24.46 8.76 7.35
CA ASP A 35 23.61 9.09 6.22
C ASP A 35 23.11 7.79 5.58
N ASN A 36 21.80 7.59 5.62
CA ASN A 36 21.10 6.44 5.09
C ASN A 36 20.39 6.77 3.78
N THR A 37 20.91 7.75 3.03
CA THR A 37 20.35 8.20 1.76
C THR A 37 21.32 7.93 0.63
N TYR A 38 20.88 7.16 -0.34
CA TYR A 38 21.62 6.90 -1.58
C TYR A 38 20.87 7.52 -2.75
N TRP A 39 21.42 8.59 -3.33
CA TRP A 39 20.84 9.30 -4.46
C TRP A 39 21.05 8.53 -5.75
N ILE A 40 19.92 8.17 -6.42
CA ILE A 40 19.92 7.65 -7.79
C ILE A 40 19.85 8.82 -8.77
N TRP A 41 19.06 9.82 -8.47
CA TRP A 41 18.95 11.07 -9.19
C TRP A 41 18.96 12.21 -8.16
N GLN A 42 20.05 12.94 -8.13
CA GLN A 42 20.29 13.99 -7.15
C GLN A 42 19.10 14.93 -7.03
N ASP A 43 18.67 15.21 -5.79
CA ASP A 43 17.57 16.08 -5.41
C ASP A 43 16.18 15.70 -5.96
N PHE A 44 16.03 14.47 -6.54
CA PHE A 44 14.76 14.00 -7.03
C PHE A 44 14.39 12.60 -6.54
N PHE A 45 15.29 11.62 -6.70
CA PHE A 45 15.00 10.24 -6.33
C PHE A 45 16.16 9.60 -5.59
N ALA A 46 15.87 9.05 -4.43
CA ALA A 46 16.84 8.34 -3.61
C ALA A 46 16.25 7.06 -2.99
N ILE A 47 17.15 6.17 -2.60
CA ILE A 47 16.86 5.11 -1.65
C ILE A 47 17.23 5.66 -0.27
N GLN A 48 16.24 5.71 0.63
CA GLN A 48 16.43 6.14 2.01
C GLN A 48 15.61 5.24 2.92
N THR A 49 16.26 4.48 3.78
CA THR A 49 15.59 3.53 4.65
C THR A 49 15.08 4.19 5.92
N THR A 50 13.79 4.07 6.15
CA THR A 50 13.10 4.55 7.36
C THR A 50 12.14 3.51 7.89
N VAL A 51 11.86 3.55 9.19
CA VAL A 51 10.88 2.66 9.83
C VAL A 51 9.67 3.49 10.27
N ASN A 52 8.54 3.24 9.65
CA ASN A 52 7.30 3.96 9.85
C ASN A 52 6.37 3.20 10.82
N GLN A 53 6.15 3.76 12.01
CA GLN A 53 5.25 3.18 13.02
C GLN A 53 3.80 3.67 12.90
N GLY A 54 3.53 4.54 11.93
CA GLY A 54 2.21 5.11 11.65
C GLY A 54 1.56 4.56 10.38
N ALA A 55 0.58 5.32 9.90
CA ALA A 55 -0.01 5.16 8.58
C ALA A 55 0.76 5.96 7.52
N LEU A 56 0.17 6.06 6.33
CA LEU A 56 0.66 6.92 5.26
C LEU A 56 0.89 8.35 5.78
N PHE A 57 1.98 8.98 5.37
CA PHE A 57 2.43 10.30 5.86
C PHE A 57 2.79 10.34 7.37
N GLY A 58 3.07 9.19 7.98
CA GLY A 58 3.49 9.13 9.38
C GLY A 58 2.38 9.47 10.39
N MET A 59 1.12 9.51 9.96
CA MET A 59 0.00 9.73 10.88
C MET A 59 -0.15 8.57 11.86
N GLY A 60 -0.48 8.86 13.12
CA GLY A 60 -0.69 7.83 14.15
C GLY A 60 0.57 7.08 14.53
N GLN A 61 1.72 7.76 14.65
CA GLN A 61 2.97 7.14 15.12
C GLN A 61 2.76 6.36 16.43
N GLY A 62 3.36 5.17 16.51
CA GLY A 62 3.21 4.26 17.66
C GLY A 62 1.93 3.42 17.64
N GLN A 63 1.06 3.56 16.62
CA GLN A 63 -0.20 2.83 16.52
C GLN A 63 -0.11 1.58 15.62
N SER A 64 1.08 1.02 15.41
CA SER A 64 1.32 -0.12 14.50
C SER A 64 0.37 -1.29 14.76
N PHE A 65 0.04 -1.56 16.03
CA PHE A 65 -0.91 -2.61 16.41
C PHE A 65 -2.32 -2.40 15.82
N TRP A 66 -2.85 -1.18 15.91
CA TRP A 66 -4.17 -0.87 15.37
C TRP A 66 -4.19 -0.92 13.85
N PHE A 67 -3.11 -0.48 13.20
CA PHE A 67 -2.94 -0.62 11.76
C PHE A 67 -2.81 -2.07 11.31
N ALA A 68 -2.19 -2.95 12.11
CA ALA A 68 -2.17 -4.38 11.83
C ALA A 68 -3.58 -4.99 11.89
N ILE A 69 -4.36 -4.66 12.92
CA ILE A 69 -5.77 -5.10 13.03
C ILE A 69 -6.58 -4.59 11.83
N LEU A 70 -6.47 -3.30 11.49
CA LEU A 70 -7.20 -2.73 10.36
C LEU A 70 -6.82 -3.42 9.04
N SER A 71 -5.53 -3.71 8.84
CA SER A 71 -5.05 -4.46 7.68
C SER A 71 -5.65 -5.87 7.61
N LEU A 72 -5.75 -6.57 8.74
CA LEU A 72 -6.36 -7.89 8.81
C LEU A 72 -7.86 -7.84 8.50
N VAL A 73 -8.59 -6.88 9.09
CA VAL A 73 -10.02 -6.67 8.81
C VAL A 73 -10.24 -6.36 7.34
N ALA A 74 -9.41 -5.49 6.75
CA ALA A 74 -9.48 -5.17 5.32
C ALA A 74 -9.22 -6.39 4.44
N ALA A 75 -8.22 -7.22 4.78
CA ALA A 75 -7.93 -8.47 4.06
C ALA A 75 -9.13 -9.43 4.09
N ILE A 76 -9.73 -9.63 5.26
CA ILE A 76 -10.94 -10.48 5.41
C ILE A 76 -12.09 -9.90 4.58
N GLY A 77 -12.33 -8.59 4.67
CA GLY A 77 -13.37 -7.90 3.89
C GLY A 77 -13.21 -8.08 2.38
N ILE A 78 -11.98 -7.98 1.88
CA ILE A 78 -11.66 -8.22 0.46
C ILE A 78 -11.97 -9.66 0.08
N LEU A 79 -11.57 -10.65 0.88
CA LEU A 79 -11.86 -12.06 0.58
C LEU A 79 -13.37 -12.33 0.59
N CYS A 80 -14.11 -11.78 1.56
CA CYS A 80 -15.57 -11.87 1.60
C CYS A 80 -16.20 -11.23 0.34
N TRP A 81 -15.77 -10.03 -0.04
CA TRP A 81 -16.28 -9.35 -1.23
C TRP A 81 -15.98 -10.15 -2.49
N LEU A 82 -14.75 -10.64 -2.63
CA LEU A 82 -14.32 -11.36 -3.82
C LEU A 82 -15.07 -12.70 -4.00
N PHE A 83 -15.18 -13.49 -2.93
CA PHE A 83 -15.66 -14.88 -3.03
C PHE A 83 -17.13 -15.06 -2.63
N ILE A 84 -17.70 -14.19 -1.80
CA ILE A 84 -19.09 -14.30 -1.34
C ILE A 84 -20.00 -13.37 -2.15
N ALA A 85 -19.56 -12.13 -2.42
CA ALA A 85 -20.35 -11.15 -3.14
C ALA A 85 -20.09 -11.13 -4.67
N GLY A 86 -19.28 -12.06 -5.21
CA GLY A 86 -19.09 -12.25 -6.64
C GLY A 86 -18.17 -11.24 -7.32
N ALA A 87 -17.40 -10.43 -6.57
CA ALA A 87 -16.47 -9.44 -7.17
C ALA A 87 -15.38 -10.08 -8.05
N ALA A 88 -15.15 -11.39 -7.94
CA ALA A 88 -14.22 -12.14 -8.78
C ALA A 88 -14.65 -12.26 -10.24
N GLU A 89 -15.89 -11.98 -10.58
CA GLU A 89 -16.42 -11.99 -11.95
C GLU A 89 -16.03 -10.74 -12.72
N ASP A 90 -15.71 -9.65 -12.02
CA ASP A 90 -15.25 -8.40 -12.62
C ASP A 90 -13.72 -8.34 -12.64
N LEU A 91 -13.16 -8.16 -13.85
CA LEU A 91 -11.72 -8.12 -14.06
C LEU A 91 -11.07 -6.93 -13.37
N LEU A 92 -11.69 -5.74 -13.45
CA LEU A 92 -11.13 -4.53 -12.86
C LEU A 92 -11.16 -4.59 -11.34
N LEU A 93 -12.25 -5.09 -10.75
CA LEU A 93 -12.32 -5.37 -9.31
C LEU A 93 -11.27 -6.40 -8.89
N THR A 94 -11.10 -7.48 -9.65
CA THR A 94 -10.11 -8.52 -9.37
C THR A 94 -8.69 -7.95 -9.36
N ILE A 95 -8.33 -7.09 -10.33
CA ILE A 95 -7.02 -6.43 -10.41
C ILE A 95 -6.85 -5.46 -9.24
N SER A 96 -7.85 -4.63 -8.99
CA SER A 96 -7.83 -3.64 -7.92
C SER A 96 -7.65 -4.29 -6.56
N LEU A 97 -8.50 -5.27 -6.24
CA LEU A 97 -8.48 -5.98 -4.96
C LEU A 97 -7.22 -6.84 -4.79
N GLY A 98 -6.70 -7.42 -5.89
CA GLY A 98 -5.42 -8.14 -5.88
C GLY A 98 -4.24 -7.23 -5.56
N SER A 99 -4.21 -6.03 -6.12
CA SER A 99 -3.20 -5.01 -5.83
C SER A 99 -3.28 -4.57 -4.36
N VAL A 100 -4.49 -4.23 -3.88
CA VAL A 100 -4.71 -3.84 -2.47
C VAL A 100 -4.28 -4.97 -1.54
N MET A 101 -4.63 -6.22 -1.82
CA MET A 101 -4.26 -7.37 -1.00
C MET A 101 -2.74 -7.57 -0.96
N GLY A 102 -2.04 -7.40 -2.09
CA GLY A 102 -0.57 -7.46 -2.13
C GLY A 102 0.07 -6.42 -1.20
N GLY A 103 -0.42 -5.18 -1.25
CA GLY A 103 0.03 -4.10 -0.36
C GLY A 103 -0.31 -4.37 1.12
N ILE A 104 -1.52 -4.88 1.40
CA ILE A 104 -1.90 -5.27 2.77
C ILE A 104 -0.94 -6.31 3.32
N ILE A 105 -0.66 -7.38 2.58
CA ILE A 105 0.21 -8.48 3.02
C ILE A 105 1.63 -7.96 3.30
N GLY A 106 2.20 -7.15 2.38
CA GLY A 106 3.54 -6.59 2.54
C GLY A 106 3.69 -5.74 3.81
N ASN A 107 2.78 -4.80 4.02
CA ASN A 107 2.83 -3.92 5.20
C ASN A 107 2.39 -4.63 6.49
N LEU A 108 1.50 -5.62 6.41
CA LEU A 108 1.11 -6.42 7.58
C LEU A 108 2.26 -7.30 8.08
N TYR A 109 3.03 -7.91 7.16
CA TYR A 109 4.24 -8.67 7.51
C TYR A 109 5.17 -7.87 8.40
N ASP A 110 5.41 -6.61 8.03
CA ASP A 110 6.27 -5.71 8.81
C ASP A 110 5.65 -5.37 10.17
N ARG A 111 4.34 -5.06 10.22
CA ARG A 111 3.63 -4.73 11.47
C ARG A 111 3.51 -5.90 12.45
N LEU A 112 3.63 -7.13 11.96
CA LEU A 112 3.73 -8.32 12.83
C LEU A 112 5.16 -8.53 13.38
N GLY A 113 6.12 -7.72 12.96
CA GLY A 113 7.51 -7.81 13.41
C GLY A 113 8.29 -8.97 12.82
N TRP A 114 7.82 -9.58 11.74
CA TRP A 114 8.45 -10.79 11.16
C TRP A 114 9.77 -10.51 10.43
N TRP A 115 10.08 -9.26 10.13
CA TRP A 115 11.35 -8.84 9.52
C TRP A 115 12.42 -8.47 10.54
N HIS A 116 12.05 -8.27 11.81
CA HIS A 116 12.88 -7.66 12.82
C HIS A 116 13.94 -8.64 13.37
N THR A 117 15.19 -8.16 13.44
CA THR A 117 16.28 -8.80 14.18
C THR A 117 16.55 -7.99 15.45
N ALA A 118 16.51 -8.65 16.61
CA ALA A 118 16.42 -8.02 17.94
C ALA A 118 17.48 -6.94 18.23
N ASP A 119 18.65 -7.02 17.59
CA ASP A 119 19.81 -6.20 17.98
C ASP A 119 19.93 -4.86 17.22
N VAL A 120 19.21 -4.68 16.11
CA VAL A 120 19.45 -3.54 15.21
C VAL A 120 18.39 -2.44 15.32
N PHE A 121 17.17 -2.79 15.70
CA PHE A 121 16.03 -1.86 15.63
C PHE A 121 15.15 -1.87 16.89
N ALA A 122 15.75 -1.97 18.06
CA ALA A 122 15.02 -1.93 19.32
C ALA A 122 14.04 -0.73 19.38
N GLY A 123 12.78 -1.01 19.66
CA GLY A 123 11.71 -0.01 19.68
C GLY A 123 10.97 0.22 18.36
N HIS A 124 11.44 -0.31 17.22
CA HIS A 124 10.81 -0.13 15.91
C HIS A 124 10.33 -1.44 15.27
N GLN A 125 10.34 -2.52 16.00
CA GLN A 125 10.10 -3.89 15.50
C GLN A 125 8.75 -4.11 14.81
N TYR A 126 7.78 -3.25 15.04
CA TYR A 126 6.44 -3.33 14.46
C TYR A 126 6.17 -2.23 13.43
N GLY A 127 7.22 -1.50 13.04
CA GLY A 127 7.12 -0.47 12.03
C GLY A 127 7.27 -1.03 10.62
N VAL A 128 6.67 -0.34 9.65
CA VAL A 128 6.78 -0.66 8.23
C VAL A 128 8.10 -0.13 7.69
N ARG A 129 8.76 -0.92 6.87
CA ARG A 129 10.00 -0.56 6.17
C ARG A 129 9.69 0.27 4.94
N ASP A 130 10.01 1.56 4.98
CA ASP A 130 9.91 2.47 3.85
C ASP A 130 11.30 2.76 3.29
N TRP A 131 11.43 2.78 1.95
CA TRP A 131 12.75 2.89 1.35
C TRP A 131 12.80 3.76 0.08
N ILE A 132 11.66 4.22 -0.43
CA ILE A 132 11.58 5.10 -1.60
C ILE A 132 11.46 6.53 -1.12
N LEU A 133 12.39 7.40 -1.50
CA LEU A 133 12.33 8.83 -1.25
C LEU A 133 12.18 9.57 -2.58
N LEU A 134 11.13 10.37 -2.69
CA LEU A 134 10.95 11.34 -3.77
C LEU A 134 11.06 12.75 -3.21
N THR A 135 11.85 13.59 -3.87
CA THR A 135 11.97 14.99 -3.51
C THR A 135 11.89 15.87 -4.76
N TYR A 136 11.69 17.15 -4.56
CA TYR A 136 11.83 18.12 -5.64
C TYR A 136 12.73 19.26 -5.17
N GLN A 137 13.88 19.42 -5.84
CA GLN A 137 14.91 20.41 -5.53
C GLN A 137 15.35 20.42 -4.05
N ASN A 138 15.34 19.24 -3.40
CA ASN A 138 15.61 19.09 -1.97
C ASN A 138 14.78 20.02 -1.05
N ARG A 139 13.68 20.58 -1.57
CA ARG A 139 12.80 21.53 -0.89
C ARG A 139 11.45 20.91 -0.52
N TYR A 140 10.93 20.06 -1.39
CA TYR A 140 9.67 19.35 -1.17
C TYR A 140 9.98 17.86 -1.07
N HIS A 141 9.76 17.28 0.10
CA HIS A 141 9.96 15.87 0.37
C HIS A 141 8.61 15.17 0.42
N TRP A 142 8.43 14.19 -0.47
CA TRP A 142 7.35 13.24 -0.32
C TRP A 142 7.72 12.29 0.83
N PRO A 143 6.79 11.95 1.74
CA PRO A 143 7.07 10.96 2.77
C PRO A 143 7.61 9.67 2.18
N ASN A 144 8.59 9.07 2.85
CA ASN A 144 9.11 7.78 2.41
C ASN A 144 7.98 6.75 2.32
N PHE A 145 8.05 5.90 1.32
CA PHE A 145 7.06 4.87 1.05
C PHE A 145 7.75 3.60 0.49
N ASN A 146 6.94 2.59 0.18
CA ASN A 146 7.39 1.29 -0.32
C ASN A 146 6.49 0.79 -1.46
N ILE A 147 6.78 -0.42 -1.96
CA ILE A 147 5.98 -1.03 -3.05
C ILE A 147 4.55 -1.34 -2.57
N ALA A 148 4.36 -1.79 -1.32
CA ALA A 148 3.03 -2.06 -0.78
C ALA A 148 2.14 -0.81 -0.77
N ASP A 149 2.69 0.36 -0.40
CA ASP A 149 1.97 1.63 -0.43
C ASP A 149 1.57 2.01 -1.86
N SER A 150 2.47 1.80 -2.83
CA SER A 150 2.19 2.02 -4.25
C SER A 150 1.05 1.12 -4.75
N LEU A 151 1.03 -0.15 -4.33
CA LEU A 151 -0.03 -1.11 -4.67
C LEU A 151 -1.36 -0.74 -4.02
N LEU A 152 -1.35 -0.26 -2.77
CA LEU A 152 -2.55 0.23 -2.08
C LEU A 152 -3.12 1.46 -2.79
N MET A 153 -2.28 2.43 -3.17
CA MET A 153 -2.71 3.62 -3.89
C MET A 153 -3.25 3.27 -5.29
N LEU A 154 -2.54 2.40 -6.04
CA LEU A 154 -2.98 1.95 -7.35
C LEU A 154 -4.33 1.23 -7.26
N GLY A 155 -4.45 0.27 -6.36
CA GLY A 155 -5.68 -0.50 -6.18
C GLY A 155 -6.86 0.38 -5.74
N ALA A 156 -6.64 1.31 -4.81
CA ALA A 156 -7.66 2.28 -4.40
C ALA A 156 -8.09 3.19 -5.57
N GLY A 157 -7.14 3.67 -6.35
CA GLY A 157 -7.42 4.47 -7.55
C GLY A 157 -8.27 3.71 -8.59
N LEU A 158 -7.94 2.44 -8.82
CA LEU A 158 -8.71 1.57 -9.71
C LEU A 158 -10.13 1.28 -9.17
N LEU A 159 -10.30 1.11 -7.85
CA LEU A 159 -11.62 0.96 -7.22
C LEU A 159 -12.47 2.22 -7.38
N ILE A 160 -11.89 3.41 -7.18
CA ILE A 160 -12.57 4.68 -7.41
C ILE A 160 -12.96 4.82 -8.88
N TRP A 161 -12.06 4.50 -9.79
CA TRP A 161 -12.34 4.50 -11.23
C TRP A 161 -13.48 3.55 -11.58
N HIS A 162 -13.45 2.32 -11.06
CA HIS A 162 -14.54 1.34 -11.27
C HIS A 162 -15.87 1.89 -10.77
N ALA A 163 -15.91 2.42 -9.53
CA ALA A 163 -17.14 2.98 -8.97
C ALA A 163 -17.69 4.14 -9.83
N TYR A 164 -16.81 5.01 -10.32
CA TYR A 164 -17.19 6.13 -11.18
C TYR A 164 -17.80 5.66 -12.51
N THR A 165 -17.20 4.66 -13.16
CA THR A 165 -17.69 4.12 -14.45
C THR A 165 -18.99 3.34 -14.33
N GLN A 166 -19.30 2.77 -13.17
CA GLN A 166 -20.56 2.09 -12.91
C GLN A 166 -21.69 3.03 -12.46
N ALA A 167 -21.35 4.24 -12.03
CA ALA A 167 -22.30 5.23 -11.53
C ALA A 167 -22.93 6.10 -12.64
N GLU A 168 -22.62 5.88 -13.93
CA GLU A 168 -23.27 6.64 -14.99
C GLU A 168 -24.78 6.39 -15.00
N PRO A 169 -25.62 7.44 -14.92
CA PRO A 169 -27.04 7.26 -14.76
C PRO A 169 -27.65 6.66 -16.03
N SER A 170 -28.40 5.58 -15.86
CA SER A 170 -29.44 5.14 -16.81
C SER A 170 -30.54 6.21 -16.92
N GLY A 171 -30.16 7.37 -17.43
CA GLY A 171 -31.09 8.45 -17.79
C GLY A 171 -31.71 8.15 -19.15
N GLN A 172 -32.58 7.15 -19.24
CA GLN A 172 -33.58 7.15 -20.26
C GLN A 172 -34.75 8.04 -19.80
N PRO A 173 -35.08 9.11 -20.52
CA PRO A 173 -36.32 9.81 -20.27
C PRO A 173 -37.47 8.83 -20.56
N GLU A 174 -38.33 8.57 -19.57
CA GLU A 174 -39.63 7.98 -19.81
C GLU A 174 -40.33 8.78 -20.90
N SER A 175 -40.47 8.19 -22.08
CA SER A 175 -41.30 8.70 -23.09
C SER A 175 -42.74 8.67 -22.57
N SER A 176 -43.21 9.83 -22.14
CA SER A 176 -44.64 10.05 -21.88
C SER A 176 -45.41 9.80 -23.20
N GLU A 177 -45.90 8.58 -23.38
CA GLU A 177 -46.99 8.34 -24.32
C GLU A 177 -48.21 9.13 -23.85
N SER A 178 -48.40 10.30 -24.44
CA SER A 178 -49.63 11.02 -24.36
C SER A 178 -50.69 10.27 -25.17
N ASN A 179 -51.52 9.51 -24.50
CA ASN A 179 -52.73 8.94 -25.05
C ASN A 179 -53.75 10.08 -25.18
N THR A 180 -53.82 10.69 -26.38
CA THR A 180 -54.93 11.54 -26.78
C THR A 180 -56.01 10.67 -27.39
N LYS A 181 -57.14 10.63 -26.72
CA LYS A 181 -58.45 10.41 -27.33
C LYS A 181 -59.40 11.50 -26.93
#